data_29c68c72fbb5ac02e5f267107166871e
#
_entry.id   29c68c72fbb5ac02e5f267107166871e
#
_cell.length_a   1.000
_cell.length_b   1.000
_cell.length_c   1.000
_cell.angle_alpha   90.00
_cell.angle_beta   90.00
_cell.angle_gamma   90.00
#
_symmetry.space_group_name_H-M   'P 1'
#
loop_
_entity.id
_entity.type
_entity.pdbx_description
1 polymer ?
#
loop_
_entity_poly.entity_id
_entity_poly.type
_entity_poly.pdbx_seq_one_letter_code
_entity_poly.pdbx_strand_id
1 'polypeptide(L)'
;EFTSLLSIAFATTAALGALLAFALFTLYPSFMGHMAGTLKDAMFVYALLFLLETASLYLYYYGWHWLSDTVTFSRRARYGFKLAGLAVIAFGILLFFNAIGPEMRGDTRAFMTLLYALPLGIGLFIIRDRKTIHIFIGIVLNVAGTAILQMANSWAGYMMSPKGVSEDGILVGTLWEAVENILATPIAIHRILGNLAFGGLVAGAYAAVKFIGAKTPEDKAHYDWMGYIANMVAIVALIPLPFAGYYLGREVYSNSAVMGNNMMGGDFSWTFIIQAMLVGSIFLISNYYLWSGMTRIPGAERYYKYIKYILFALVLSFAIWLTPHNLPLTSQEVGEMGGSQYHPTLKFMGLMPAKNAVVNLIILSTFFSFLLYRRGNKSTVVPITSQGRAPLIAIPLAGLAAIALVGQYAWYLLELDPAELDLPADRAHYFRTVGYLLLFNCATAVVTVVLALRNMGKLAQGLYLAMTAISVAIFLGVYGFVVMEKASPFLRNVAVAQFLQLISCLIL
;
A
#
# COMPACT_ATOMS: atom_id res chain seq x y z
N GLU A 1 18.17 -8.43 -4.44
CA GLU A 1 18.05 -7.08 -3.86
C GLU A 1 16.62 -6.79 -3.37
N PHE A 2 15.58 -6.91 -4.22
CA PHE A 2 14.19 -6.64 -3.78
C PHE A 2 13.74 -7.55 -2.65
N THR A 3 14.14 -8.81 -2.62
CA THR A 3 13.77 -9.73 -1.55
C THR A 3 14.38 -9.31 -0.22
N SER A 4 15.62 -8.79 -0.21
CA SER A 4 16.25 -8.23 0.98
C SER A 4 15.52 -6.97 1.46
N LEU A 5 15.14 -6.08 0.53
CA LEU A 5 14.33 -4.90 0.84
C LEU A 5 12.98 -5.30 1.43
N LEU A 6 12.33 -6.29 0.84
CA LEU A 6 11.04 -6.81 1.30
C LEU A 6 11.15 -7.40 2.71
N SER A 7 12.20 -8.15 3.03
CA SER A 7 12.42 -8.72 4.36
C SER A 7 12.58 -7.64 5.43
N ILE A 8 13.34 -6.57 5.13
CA ILE A 8 13.50 -5.42 6.03
C ILE A 8 12.17 -4.67 6.20
N ALA A 9 11.48 -4.40 5.10
CA ALA A 9 10.18 -3.73 5.13
C ALA A 9 9.15 -4.54 5.92
N PHE A 10 9.12 -5.87 5.75
CA PHE A 10 8.24 -6.76 6.50
C PHE A 10 8.50 -6.71 8.01
N ALA A 11 9.76 -6.84 8.44
CA ALA A 11 10.13 -6.76 9.85
C ALA A 11 9.74 -5.41 10.47
N THR A 12 10.00 -4.31 9.75
CA THR A 12 9.64 -2.95 10.19
C THR A 12 8.11 -2.79 10.28
N THR A 13 7.37 -3.28 9.29
CA THR A 13 5.90 -3.21 9.26
C THR A 13 5.28 -4.06 10.36
N ALA A 14 5.83 -5.24 10.64
CA ALA A 14 5.37 -6.09 11.74
C ALA A 14 5.54 -5.39 13.10
N ALA A 15 6.69 -4.74 13.31
CA ALA A 15 6.95 -3.97 14.52
C ALA A 15 5.98 -2.78 14.66
N LEU A 16 5.79 -1.99 13.59
CA LEU A 16 4.87 -0.86 13.59
C LEU A 16 3.41 -1.29 13.72
N GLY A 17 3.05 -2.44 13.15
CA GLY A 17 1.71 -3.02 13.28
C GLY A 17 1.36 -3.43 14.70
N ALA A 18 2.32 -4.06 15.41
CA ALA A 18 2.17 -4.36 16.83
C ALA A 18 1.96 -3.06 17.65
N LEU A 19 2.77 -2.05 17.36
CA LEU A 19 2.67 -0.73 17.99
C LEU A 19 1.30 -0.08 17.77
N LEU A 20 0.79 -0.12 16.54
CA LEU A 20 -0.56 0.36 16.20
C LEU A 20 -1.64 -0.40 17.00
N ALA A 21 -1.54 -1.73 17.08
CA ALA A 21 -2.49 -2.53 17.84
C ALA A 21 -2.52 -2.12 19.32
N PHE A 22 -1.36 -1.95 19.94
CA PHE A 22 -1.29 -1.46 21.33
C PHE A 22 -1.90 -0.06 21.49
N ALA A 23 -1.60 0.85 20.55
CA ALA A 23 -2.18 2.20 20.58
C ALA A 23 -3.71 2.15 20.51
N LEU A 24 -4.27 1.34 19.62
CA LEU A 24 -5.72 1.18 19.50
C LEU A 24 -6.35 0.61 20.78
N PHE A 25 -5.76 -0.43 21.39
CA PHE A 25 -6.25 -1.01 22.64
C PHE A 25 -6.20 -0.01 23.79
N THR A 26 -5.22 0.88 23.81
CA THR A 26 -5.04 1.87 24.86
C THR A 26 -5.97 3.06 24.71
N LEU A 27 -6.05 3.61 23.48
CA LEU A 27 -6.82 4.83 23.19
C LEU A 27 -8.32 4.56 23.09
N TYR A 28 -8.70 3.37 22.59
CA TYR A 28 -10.08 2.99 22.30
C TYR A 28 -10.46 1.62 22.91
N PRO A 29 -10.33 1.42 24.23
CA PRO A 29 -10.49 0.10 24.85
C PRO A 29 -11.90 -0.49 24.68
N SER A 30 -12.95 0.31 24.76
CA SER A 30 -14.33 -0.14 24.60
C SER A 30 -14.60 -0.56 23.15
N PHE A 31 -14.15 0.25 22.18
CA PHE A 31 -14.25 -0.05 20.76
C PHE A 31 -13.47 -1.33 20.40
N MET A 32 -12.24 -1.45 20.86
CA MET A 32 -11.42 -2.62 20.59
C MET A 32 -11.96 -3.88 21.28
N GLY A 33 -12.56 -3.74 22.46
CA GLY A 33 -13.25 -4.84 23.14
C GLY A 33 -14.45 -5.35 22.34
N HIS A 34 -15.25 -4.45 21.79
CA HIS A 34 -16.36 -4.79 20.90
C HIS A 34 -15.88 -5.48 19.61
N MET A 35 -14.90 -4.88 18.93
CA MET A 35 -14.34 -5.45 17.70
C MET A 35 -13.71 -6.82 17.92
N ALA A 36 -12.96 -7.00 19.01
CA ALA A 36 -12.37 -8.28 19.37
C ALA A 36 -13.43 -9.33 19.71
N GLY A 37 -14.54 -8.94 20.34
CA GLY A 37 -15.67 -9.82 20.61
C GLY A 37 -16.35 -10.30 19.33
N THR A 38 -16.60 -9.40 18.38
CA THR A 38 -17.30 -9.69 17.12
C THR A 38 -16.44 -10.44 16.11
N LEU A 39 -15.16 -10.04 15.97
CA LEU A 39 -14.28 -10.52 14.89
C LEU A 39 -13.12 -11.40 15.40
N LYS A 40 -13.24 -12.01 16.60
CA LYS A 40 -12.14 -12.83 17.19
C LYS A 40 -11.66 -13.95 16.28
N ASP A 41 -12.57 -14.65 15.60
CA ASP A 41 -12.22 -15.77 14.73
C ASP A 41 -11.55 -15.27 13.43
N ALA A 42 -11.96 -14.10 12.93
CA ALA A 42 -11.27 -13.43 11.83
C ALA A 42 -9.85 -13.02 12.23
N MET A 43 -9.64 -12.54 13.46
CA MET A 43 -8.31 -12.23 13.99
C MET A 43 -7.44 -13.48 14.12
N PHE A 44 -8.01 -14.61 14.49
CA PHE A 44 -7.27 -15.87 14.55
C PHE A 44 -6.82 -16.31 13.15
N VAL A 45 -7.71 -16.26 12.16
CA VAL A 45 -7.35 -16.54 10.75
C VAL A 45 -6.27 -15.57 10.27
N TYR A 46 -6.39 -14.29 10.61
CA TYR A 46 -5.36 -13.27 10.29
C TYR A 46 -3.98 -13.65 10.85
N ALA A 47 -3.93 -14.12 12.12
CA ALA A 47 -2.67 -14.54 12.73
C ALA A 47 -2.05 -15.76 12.02
N LEU A 48 -2.86 -16.74 11.60
CA LEU A 48 -2.39 -17.89 10.83
C LEU A 48 -1.87 -17.47 9.43
N LEU A 49 -2.56 -16.55 8.77
CA LEU A 49 -2.11 -16.00 7.48
C LEU A 49 -0.80 -15.24 7.63
N PHE A 50 -0.63 -14.47 8.70
CA PHE A 50 0.61 -13.77 9.00
C PHE A 50 1.79 -14.74 9.23
N LEU A 51 1.53 -15.86 9.93
CA LEU A 51 2.52 -16.92 10.09
C LEU A 51 2.89 -17.55 8.74
N LEU A 52 1.90 -17.82 7.89
CA LEU A 52 2.11 -18.36 6.54
C LEU A 52 2.92 -17.39 5.66
N GLU A 53 2.58 -16.10 5.70
CA GLU A 53 3.31 -15.05 4.97
C GLU A 53 4.76 -14.99 5.43
N THR A 54 5.00 -14.96 6.76
CA THR A 54 6.34 -14.93 7.36
C THR A 54 7.16 -16.15 6.92
N ALA A 55 6.61 -17.36 7.08
CA ALA A 55 7.29 -18.59 6.68
C ALA A 55 7.59 -18.60 5.16
N SER A 56 6.64 -18.20 4.33
CA SER A 56 6.80 -18.13 2.89
C SER A 56 7.85 -17.09 2.48
N LEU A 57 7.91 -15.93 3.14
CA LEU A 57 8.91 -14.89 2.89
C LEU A 57 10.32 -15.39 3.18
N TYR A 58 10.54 -16.02 4.32
CA TYR A 58 11.86 -16.54 4.67
C TYR A 58 12.27 -17.72 3.79
N LEU A 59 11.36 -18.64 3.46
CA LEU A 59 11.63 -19.71 2.50
C LEU A 59 11.97 -19.14 1.12
N TYR A 60 11.27 -18.11 0.69
CA TYR A 60 11.57 -17.43 -0.57
C TYR A 60 12.93 -16.71 -0.53
N TYR A 61 13.22 -16.02 0.57
CA TYR A 61 14.48 -15.30 0.75
C TYR A 61 15.69 -16.23 0.77
N TYR A 62 15.65 -17.29 1.56
CA TYR A 62 16.76 -18.24 1.66
C TYR A 62 16.80 -19.25 0.52
N GLY A 63 15.71 -19.44 -0.20
CA GLY A 63 15.60 -20.39 -1.31
C GLY A 63 16.19 -19.92 -2.65
N TRP A 64 16.81 -18.74 -2.72
CA TRP A 64 17.39 -18.21 -3.96
C TRP A 64 18.40 -19.12 -4.64
N HIS A 65 19.18 -19.91 -3.87
CA HIS A 65 20.12 -20.88 -4.39
C HIS A 65 19.45 -22.02 -5.18
N TRP A 66 18.17 -22.29 -4.96
CA TRP A 66 17.42 -23.29 -5.73
C TRP A 66 17.20 -22.90 -7.20
N LEU A 67 17.39 -21.64 -7.55
CA LEU A 67 17.27 -21.16 -8.94
C LEU A 67 18.36 -21.73 -9.85
N SER A 68 19.53 -22.07 -9.28
CA SER A 68 20.65 -22.70 -10.01
C SER A 68 20.58 -24.24 -10.03
N ASP A 69 19.62 -24.83 -9.32
CA ASP A 69 19.48 -26.28 -9.21
C ASP A 69 18.84 -26.85 -10.47
N THR A 70 19.47 -27.87 -11.06
CA THR A 70 19.04 -28.53 -12.31
C THR A 70 18.29 -29.83 -12.07
N VAL A 71 18.19 -30.27 -10.80
CA VAL A 71 17.57 -31.57 -10.46
C VAL A 71 16.05 -31.49 -10.63
N THR A 72 15.50 -32.33 -11.51
CA THR A 72 14.05 -32.43 -11.72
C THR A 72 13.41 -33.48 -10.84
N PHE A 73 12.18 -33.28 -10.42
CA PHE A 73 11.41 -34.29 -9.67
C PHE A 73 11.03 -35.50 -10.54
N SER A 74 10.79 -36.63 -9.87
CA SER A 74 10.32 -37.85 -10.51
C SER A 74 9.01 -37.59 -11.29
N ARG A 75 8.77 -38.39 -12.32
CA ARG A 75 7.56 -38.28 -13.15
C ARG A 75 6.28 -38.39 -12.31
N ARG A 76 6.25 -39.27 -11.30
CA ARG A 76 5.10 -39.43 -10.39
C ARG A 76 4.84 -38.19 -9.58
N ALA A 77 5.86 -37.59 -8.97
CA ALA A 77 5.74 -36.35 -8.21
C ALA A 77 5.21 -35.20 -9.08
N ARG A 78 5.73 -35.02 -10.30
CA ARG A 78 5.27 -33.99 -11.23
C ARG A 78 3.79 -34.15 -11.62
N TYR A 79 3.34 -35.43 -11.86
CA TYR A 79 1.91 -35.68 -12.09
C TYR A 79 1.06 -35.38 -10.87
N GLY A 80 1.53 -35.70 -9.65
CA GLY A 80 0.84 -35.36 -8.39
C GLY A 80 0.62 -33.87 -8.25
N PHE A 81 1.66 -33.04 -8.48
CA PHE A 81 1.53 -31.57 -8.45
C PHE A 81 0.57 -31.06 -9.53
N LYS A 82 0.62 -31.59 -10.74
CA LYS A 82 -0.31 -31.20 -11.81
C LYS A 82 -1.76 -31.49 -11.46
N LEU A 83 -2.04 -32.70 -10.92
CA LEU A 83 -3.38 -33.06 -10.48
C LEU A 83 -3.86 -32.17 -9.35
N ALA A 84 -3.01 -31.90 -8.36
CA ALA A 84 -3.32 -30.97 -7.29
C ALA A 84 -3.62 -29.55 -7.81
N GLY A 85 -2.81 -29.06 -8.74
CA GLY A 85 -3.04 -27.77 -9.38
C GLY A 85 -4.36 -27.70 -10.14
N LEU A 86 -4.67 -28.74 -10.93
CA LEU A 86 -5.96 -28.83 -11.64
C LEU A 86 -7.14 -28.91 -10.67
N ALA A 87 -7.02 -29.64 -9.55
CA ALA A 87 -8.06 -29.71 -8.52
C ALA A 87 -8.33 -28.36 -7.90
N VAL A 88 -7.28 -27.56 -7.59
CA VAL A 88 -7.42 -26.19 -7.05
C VAL A 88 -8.06 -25.26 -8.08
N ILE A 89 -7.68 -25.34 -9.36
CA ILE A 89 -8.31 -24.56 -10.44
C ILE A 89 -9.79 -24.94 -10.58
N ALA A 90 -10.11 -26.23 -10.60
CA ALA A 90 -11.49 -26.72 -10.69
C ALA A 90 -12.32 -26.24 -9.49
N PHE A 91 -11.76 -26.30 -8.27
CA PHE A 91 -12.38 -25.76 -7.07
C PHE A 91 -12.70 -24.26 -7.27
N GLY A 92 -11.74 -23.47 -7.76
CA GLY A 92 -11.95 -22.05 -8.02
C GLY A 92 -13.04 -21.79 -9.07
N ILE A 93 -13.11 -22.58 -10.13
CA ILE A 93 -14.15 -22.49 -11.15
C ILE A 93 -15.53 -22.80 -10.55
N LEU A 94 -15.65 -23.87 -9.76
CA LEU A 94 -16.89 -24.23 -9.09
C LEU A 94 -17.34 -23.15 -8.09
N LEU A 95 -16.40 -22.55 -7.38
CA LEU A 95 -16.65 -21.39 -6.50
C LEU A 95 -17.16 -20.18 -7.29
N PHE A 96 -16.55 -19.89 -8.42
CA PHE A 96 -16.98 -18.76 -9.28
C PHE A 96 -18.41 -18.91 -9.75
N PHE A 97 -18.83 -20.10 -10.16
CA PHE A 97 -20.22 -20.38 -10.58
C PHE A 97 -21.18 -20.63 -9.42
N ASN A 98 -20.77 -20.44 -8.16
CA ASN A 98 -21.59 -20.70 -6.97
C ASN A 98 -22.09 -22.17 -6.87
N ALA A 99 -21.31 -23.10 -7.41
CA ALA A 99 -21.65 -24.51 -7.32
C ALA A 99 -21.22 -25.14 -5.98
N ILE A 100 -20.31 -24.50 -5.28
CA ILE A 100 -19.79 -24.93 -3.97
C ILE A 100 -19.48 -23.71 -3.10
N GLY A 101 -19.39 -23.91 -1.79
CA GLY A 101 -19.03 -22.88 -0.82
C GLY A 101 -20.24 -22.16 -0.23
N PRO A 102 -20.00 -21.18 0.65
CA PRO A 102 -21.05 -20.34 1.21
C PRO A 102 -21.64 -19.41 0.14
N GLU A 103 -22.83 -18.92 0.39
CA GLU A 103 -23.45 -17.92 -0.48
C GLU A 103 -22.64 -16.63 -0.43
N MET A 104 -22.08 -16.22 -1.57
CA MET A 104 -21.20 -15.07 -1.72
C MET A 104 -21.66 -14.16 -2.84
N ARG A 105 -21.32 -12.88 -2.74
CA ARG A 105 -21.48 -11.91 -3.83
C ARG A 105 -20.65 -12.32 -5.06
N GLY A 106 -21.11 -11.98 -6.25
CA GLY A 106 -20.42 -12.33 -7.49
C GLY A 106 -19.02 -11.73 -7.62
N ASP A 107 -18.82 -10.50 -7.13
CA ASP A 107 -17.52 -9.83 -7.08
C ASP A 107 -16.54 -10.53 -6.10
N THR A 108 -17.02 -10.98 -4.94
CA THR A 108 -16.24 -11.76 -3.98
C THR A 108 -15.82 -13.11 -4.56
N ARG A 109 -16.73 -13.81 -5.24
CA ARG A 109 -16.39 -15.08 -5.93
C ARG A 109 -15.35 -14.89 -7.01
N ALA A 110 -15.49 -13.84 -7.82
CA ALA A 110 -14.51 -13.49 -8.83
C ALA A 110 -13.14 -13.18 -8.19
N PHE A 111 -13.12 -12.39 -7.13
CA PHE A 111 -11.91 -12.05 -6.37
C PHE A 111 -11.23 -13.30 -5.82
N MET A 112 -11.96 -14.17 -5.12
CA MET A 112 -11.44 -15.42 -4.56
C MET A 112 -10.87 -16.34 -5.63
N THR A 113 -11.56 -16.45 -6.76
CA THR A 113 -11.10 -17.30 -7.86
C THR A 113 -9.84 -16.76 -8.51
N LEU A 114 -9.84 -15.46 -8.88
CA LEU A 114 -8.76 -14.85 -9.65
C LEU A 114 -7.48 -14.63 -8.83
N LEU A 115 -7.61 -14.29 -7.55
CA LEU A 115 -6.46 -13.92 -6.72
C LEU A 115 -5.96 -15.04 -5.81
N TYR A 116 -6.75 -16.08 -5.56
CA TYR A 116 -6.32 -17.20 -4.73
C TYR A 116 -6.27 -18.52 -5.51
N ALA A 117 -7.42 -19.00 -5.99
CA ALA A 117 -7.49 -20.33 -6.56
C ALA A 117 -6.66 -20.47 -7.84
N LEU A 118 -6.77 -19.53 -8.78
CA LEU A 118 -6.00 -19.59 -10.04
C LEU A 118 -4.49 -19.47 -9.82
N PRO A 119 -3.94 -18.50 -9.08
CA PRO A 119 -2.50 -18.41 -8.85
C PRO A 119 -1.95 -19.64 -8.12
N LEU A 120 -2.62 -20.13 -7.08
CA LEU A 120 -2.19 -21.34 -6.36
C LEU A 120 -2.26 -22.57 -7.25
N GLY A 121 -3.34 -22.74 -8.00
CA GLY A 121 -3.51 -23.88 -8.91
C GLY A 121 -2.49 -23.87 -10.05
N ILE A 122 -2.26 -22.73 -10.70
CA ILE A 122 -1.23 -22.57 -11.73
C ILE A 122 0.16 -22.80 -11.12
N GLY A 123 0.41 -22.24 -9.94
CA GLY A 123 1.67 -22.42 -9.24
C GLY A 123 1.99 -23.88 -8.95
N LEU A 124 1.02 -24.64 -8.44
CA LEU A 124 1.14 -26.10 -8.26
C LEU A 124 1.36 -26.83 -9.59
N PHE A 125 0.59 -26.46 -10.61
CA PHE A 125 0.66 -27.13 -11.92
C PHE A 125 2.03 -27.02 -12.59
N ILE A 126 2.75 -25.92 -12.40
CA ILE A 126 4.07 -25.70 -13.01
C ILE A 126 5.22 -26.36 -12.24
N ILE A 127 4.99 -26.94 -11.05
CA ILE A 127 6.05 -27.55 -10.24
C ILE A 127 6.65 -28.77 -10.98
N ARG A 128 7.97 -28.70 -11.22
CA ARG A 128 8.75 -29.76 -11.87
C ARG A 128 10.14 -29.97 -11.25
N ASP A 129 10.68 -28.96 -10.57
CA ASP A 129 12.02 -28.88 -10.00
C ASP A 129 12.04 -27.91 -8.82
N ARG A 130 13.18 -27.78 -8.15
CA ARG A 130 13.34 -26.85 -7.02
C ARG A 130 13.14 -25.39 -7.41
N LYS A 131 13.55 -25.01 -8.63
CA LYS A 131 13.33 -23.66 -9.15
C LYS A 131 11.85 -23.32 -9.21
N THR A 132 11.02 -24.24 -9.69
CA THR A 132 9.58 -24.03 -9.78
C THR A 132 8.88 -24.10 -8.42
N ILE A 133 9.43 -24.84 -7.43
CA ILE A 133 8.99 -24.71 -6.03
C ILE A 133 9.27 -23.33 -5.49
N HIS A 134 10.45 -22.76 -5.74
CA HIS A 134 10.77 -21.41 -5.31
C HIS A 134 9.79 -20.38 -5.90
N ILE A 135 9.44 -20.51 -7.18
CA ILE A 135 8.39 -19.68 -7.80
C ILE A 135 7.04 -19.88 -7.11
N PHE A 136 6.67 -21.13 -6.81
CA PHE A 136 5.42 -21.43 -6.11
C PHE A 136 5.38 -20.83 -4.71
N ILE A 137 6.48 -20.88 -3.96
CA ILE A 137 6.59 -20.22 -2.64
C ILE A 137 6.36 -18.71 -2.78
N GLY A 138 6.90 -18.08 -3.83
CA GLY A 138 6.62 -16.67 -4.14
C GLY A 138 5.13 -16.40 -4.43
N ILE A 139 4.44 -17.32 -5.10
CA ILE A 139 2.99 -17.22 -5.32
C ILE A 139 2.25 -17.34 -3.99
N VAL A 140 2.61 -18.32 -3.13
CA VAL A 140 2.00 -18.49 -1.81
C VAL A 140 2.19 -17.24 -0.95
N LEU A 141 3.39 -16.65 -0.96
CA LEU A 141 3.69 -15.39 -0.28
C LEU A 141 2.74 -14.26 -0.70
N ASN A 142 2.55 -14.08 -2.00
CA ASN A 142 1.66 -13.03 -2.52
C ASN A 142 0.19 -13.33 -2.21
N VAL A 143 -0.23 -14.59 -2.29
CA VAL A 143 -1.60 -14.99 -1.94
C VAL A 143 -1.86 -14.77 -0.44
N ALA A 144 -0.92 -15.14 0.43
CA ALA A 144 -1.02 -14.91 1.87
C ALA A 144 -1.12 -13.42 2.19
N GLY A 145 -0.25 -12.58 1.61
CA GLY A 145 -0.32 -11.11 1.78
C GLY A 145 -1.63 -10.50 1.27
N THR A 146 -2.18 -11.03 0.16
CA THR A 146 -3.49 -10.61 -0.35
C THR A 146 -4.62 -11.02 0.60
N ALA A 147 -4.56 -12.22 1.18
CA ALA A 147 -5.53 -12.70 2.16
C ALA A 147 -5.48 -11.89 3.47
N ILE A 148 -4.28 -11.55 3.95
CA ILE A 148 -4.07 -10.64 5.09
C ILE A 148 -4.72 -9.28 4.82
N LEU A 149 -4.47 -8.70 3.63
CA LEU A 149 -5.08 -7.44 3.23
C LEU A 149 -6.62 -7.52 3.23
N GLN A 150 -7.19 -8.61 2.72
CA GLN A 150 -8.64 -8.79 2.71
C GLN A 150 -9.21 -8.93 4.14
N MET A 151 -8.54 -9.68 5.01
CA MET A 151 -8.95 -9.79 6.42
C MET A 151 -8.86 -8.45 7.15
N ALA A 152 -7.80 -7.67 6.94
CA ALA A 152 -7.69 -6.32 7.49
C ALA A 152 -8.76 -5.37 6.94
N ASN A 153 -9.13 -5.50 5.67
CA ASN A 153 -10.18 -4.70 5.06
C ASN A 153 -11.57 -5.07 5.57
N SER A 154 -11.78 -6.31 6.05
CA SER A 154 -13.06 -6.70 6.65
C SER A 154 -13.38 -5.87 7.89
N TRP A 155 -12.36 -5.46 8.66
CA TRP A 155 -12.53 -4.55 9.79
C TRP A 155 -13.02 -3.18 9.35
N ALA A 156 -12.35 -2.58 8.36
CA ALA A 156 -12.75 -1.29 7.83
C ALA A 156 -14.16 -1.36 7.22
N GLY A 157 -14.43 -2.39 6.45
CA GLY A 157 -15.75 -2.62 5.86
C GLY A 157 -16.83 -2.81 6.92
N TYR A 158 -16.56 -3.60 7.96
CA TYR A 158 -17.49 -3.80 9.08
C TYR A 158 -17.78 -2.49 9.83
N MET A 159 -16.76 -1.68 10.13
CA MET A 159 -16.96 -0.37 10.77
C MET A 159 -17.82 0.59 9.94
N MET A 160 -17.71 0.52 8.62
CA MET A 160 -18.46 1.40 7.71
C MET A 160 -19.84 0.85 7.35
N SER A 161 -20.03 -0.45 7.35
CA SER A 161 -21.26 -1.14 6.98
C SER A 161 -21.45 -2.43 7.79
N PRO A 162 -21.77 -2.32 9.10
CA PRO A 162 -21.98 -3.47 9.98
C PRO A 162 -23.05 -4.42 9.41
N LYS A 163 -22.76 -5.73 9.38
CA LYS A 163 -23.67 -6.77 8.93
C LYS A 163 -23.60 -7.98 9.86
N GLY A 164 -24.70 -8.67 10.03
CA GLY A 164 -24.77 -9.86 10.89
C GLY A 164 -24.75 -9.56 12.39
N VAL A 165 -25.07 -8.32 12.79
CA VAL A 165 -25.11 -7.88 14.19
C VAL A 165 -26.50 -7.40 14.57
N SER A 166 -26.86 -7.56 15.85
CA SER A 166 -28.07 -6.98 16.46
C SER A 166 -27.92 -5.46 16.64
N GLU A 167 -29.00 -4.80 17.06
CA GLU A 167 -28.98 -3.36 17.42
C GLU A 167 -28.01 -3.07 18.55
N ASP A 168 -27.80 -4.04 19.46
CA ASP A 168 -26.82 -3.93 20.55
C ASP A 168 -25.37 -4.23 20.10
N GLY A 169 -25.13 -4.46 18.80
CA GLY A 169 -23.82 -4.72 18.24
C GLY A 169 -23.27 -6.13 18.49
N ILE A 170 -24.10 -7.06 18.93
CA ILE A 170 -23.72 -8.46 19.15
C ILE A 170 -23.80 -9.22 17.82
N LEU A 171 -22.78 -10.01 17.50
CA LEU A 171 -22.79 -10.88 16.32
C LEU A 171 -23.87 -11.96 16.48
N VAL A 172 -24.94 -11.86 15.70
CA VAL A 172 -26.04 -12.83 15.65
C VAL A 172 -26.02 -13.65 14.37
N GLY A 173 -25.33 -13.19 13.34
CA GLY A 173 -25.07 -13.89 12.09
C GLY A 173 -23.80 -14.72 12.14
N THR A 174 -23.41 -15.21 10.97
CA THR A 174 -22.14 -15.93 10.82
C THR A 174 -20.98 -14.95 10.73
N LEU A 175 -19.78 -15.37 11.15
CA LEU A 175 -18.56 -14.58 10.93
C LEU A 175 -18.39 -14.18 9.47
N TRP A 176 -18.77 -15.09 8.54
CA TRP A 176 -18.69 -14.82 7.10
C TRP A 176 -19.54 -13.63 6.68
N GLU A 177 -20.73 -13.46 7.23
CA GLU A 177 -21.59 -12.31 6.96
C GLU A 177 -20.97 -11.01 7.45
N ALA A 178 -20.32 -11.00 8.60
CA ALA A 178 -19.64 -9.83 9.13
C ALA A 178 -18.40 -9.46 8.28
N VAL A 179 -17.66 -10.45 7.78
CA VAL A 179 -16.46 -10.26 6.94
C VAL A 179 -16.84 -9.86 5.52
N GLU A 180 -17.88 -10.49 4.93
CA GLU A 180 -18.39 -10.19 3.60
C GLU A 180 -19.49 -9.12 3.61
N ASN A 181 -19.15 -7.94 4.12
CA ASN A 181 -20.04 -6.78 3.99
C ASN A 181 -19.91 -6.14 2.59
N ILE A 182 -20.83 -5.21 2.29
CA ILE A 182 -20.92 -4.58 0.95
C ILE A 182 -19.64 -3.88 0.51
N LEU A 183 -18.82 -3.42 1.46
CA LEU A 183 -17.60 -2.67 1.19
C LEU A 183 -16.33 -3.54 1.16
N ALA A 184 -16.36 -4.79 1.65
CA ALA A 184 -15.18 -5.63 1.80
C ALA A 184 -14.41 -5.84 0.48
N THR A 185 -15.10 -6.28 -0.56
CA THR A 185 -14.49 -6.53 -1.88
C THR A 185 -14.10 -5.25 -2.62
N PRO A 186 -14.94 -4.20 -2.70
CA PRO A 186 -14.55 -2.91 -3.27
C PRO A 186 -13.29 -2.32 -2.64
N ILE A 187 -13.19 -2.32 -1.30
CA ILE A 187 -12.00 -1.87 -0.58
C ILE A 187 -10.79 -2.74 -0.93
N ALA A 188 -10.96 -4.08 -0.97
CA ALA A 188 -9.87 -4.99 -1.27
C ALA A 188 -9.32 -4.78 -2.69
N ILE A 189 -10.17 -4.66 -3.69
CA ILE A 189 -9.77 -4.39 -5.09
C ILE A 189 -9.02 -3.06 -5.18
N HIS A 190 -9.57 -1.99 -4.60
CA HIS A 190 -8.94 -0.67 -4.63
C HIS A 190 -7.57 -0.69 -3.95
N ARG A 191 -7.44 -1.32 -2.78
CA ARG A 191 -6.18 -1.41 -2.04
C ARG A 191 -5.13 -2.28 -2.71
N ILE A 192 -5.50 -3.40 -3.35
CA ILE A 192 -4.55 -4.23 -4.10
C ILE A 192 -3.91 -3.44 -5.23
N LEU A 193 -4.71 -2.71 -6.00
CA LEU A 193 -4.19 -1.85 -7.07
C LEU A 193 -3.29 -0.74 -6.52
N GLY A 194 -3.70 -0.12 -5.42
CA GLY A 194 -2.89 0.86 -4.69
C GLY A 194 -1.58 0.27 -4.17
N ASN A 195 -1.60 -0.94 -3.64
CA ASN A 195 -0.39 -1.62 -3.15
C ASN A 195 0.57 -1.98 -4.29
N LEU A 196 0.06 -2.41 -5.45
CA LEU A 196 0.89 -2.64 -6.64
C LEU A 196 1.57 -1.35 -7.11
N ALA A 197 0.82 -0.23 -7.14
CA ALA A 197 1.38 1.08 -7.46
C ALA A 197 2.45 1.49 -6.43
N PHE A 198 2.15 1.37 -5.15
CA PHE A 198 3.07 1.68 -4.06
C PHE A 198 4.34 0.83 -4.11
N GLY A 199 4.21 -0.49 -4.26
CA GLY A 199 5.35 -1.41 -4.37
C GLY A 199 6.25 -1.08 -5.56
N GLY A 200 5.66 -0.76 -6.72
CA GLY A 200 6.40 -0.29 -7.89
C GLY A 200 7.16 1.02 -7.63
N LEU A 201 6.54 1.99 -6.96
CA LEU A 201 7.18 3.27 -6.61
C LEU A 201 8.30 3.09 -5.59
N VAL A 202 8.13 2.24 -4.57
CA VAL A 202 9.19 1.92 -3.60
C VAL A 202 10.37 1.25 -4.29
N ALA A 203 10.13 0.29 -5.17
CA ALA A 203 11.18 -0.35 -5.97
C ALA A 203 11.88 0.66 -6.90
N GLY A 204 11.13 1.58 -7.49
CA GLY A 204 11.67 2.69 -8.28
C GLY A 204 12.53 3.64 -7.46
N ALA A 205 12.11 3.99 -6.25
CA ALA A 205 12.89 4.81 -5.33
C ALA A 205 14.20 4.13 -4.91
N TYR A 206 14.15 2.84 -4.60
CA TYR A 206 15.35 2.04 -4.33
C TYR A 206 16.32 2.06 -5.51
N ALA A 207 15.82 1.82 -6.72
CA ALA A 207 16.61 1.87 -7.94
C ALA A 207 17.26 3.26 -8.14
N ALA A 208 16.51 4.34 -7.86
CA ALA A 208 17.02 5.70 -7.97
C ALA A 208 18.17 5.98 -6.98
N VAL A 209 18.04 5.57 -5.72
CA VAL A 209 19.11 5.70 -4.71
C VAL A 209 20.35 4.93 -5.13
N LYS A 210 20.19 3.70 -5.60
CA LYS A 210 21.29 2.88 -6.11
C LYS A 210 21.94 3.47 -7.36
N PHE A 211 21.13 4.00 -8.27
CA PHE A 211 21.61 4.70 -9.48
C PHE A 211 22.51 5.89 -9.14
N ILE A 212 22.11 6.72 -8.16
CA ILE A 212 22.91 7.87 -7.72
C ILE A 212 24.23 7.43 -7.12
N GLY A 213 24.25 6.34 -6.35
CA GLY A 213 25.46 5.78 -5.74
C GLY A 213 26.31 4.93 -6.68
N ALA A 214 25.83 4.56 -7.87
CA ALA A 214 26.53 3.70 -8.81
C ALA A 214 27.76 4.39 -9.41
N LYS A 215 28.89 3.66 -9.41
CA LYS A 215 30.18 4.18 -9.90
C LYS A 215 30.46 3.75 -11.35
N THR A 216 29.99 2.56 -11.75
CA THR A 216 30.20 2.03 -13.10
C THR A 216 29.06 2.38 -14.04
N PRO A 217 29.30 2.53 -15.35
CA PRO A 217 28.24 2.72 -16.35
C PRO A 217 27.25 1.55 -16.38
N GLU A 218 27.72 0.33 -16.17
CA GLU A 218 26.93 -0.90 -16.16
C GLU A 218 25.94 -0.90 -15.00
N ASP A 219 26.39 -0.56 -13.77
CA ASP A 219 25.53 -0.44 -12.61
C ASP A 219 24.46 0.66 -12.81
N LYS A 220 24.85 1.79 -13.38
CA LYS A 220 23.90 2.87 -13.71
C LYS A 220 22.84 2.40 -14.69
N ALA A 221 23.25 1.70 -15.76
CA ALA A 221 22.31 1.15 -16.74
C ALA A 221 21.38 0.11 -16.11
N HIS A 222 21.90 -0.73 -15.20
CA HIS A 222 21.10 -1.73 -14.47
C HIS A 222 20.02 -1.06 -13.61
N TYR A 223 20.40 -0.06 -12.79
CA TYR A 223 19.45 0.61 -11.90
C TYR A 223 18.49 1.55 -12.65
N ASP A 224 18.90 2.13 -13.78
CA ASP A 224 18.00 2.87 -14.66
C ASP A 224 16.92 1.94 -15.25
N TRP A 225 17.32 0.76 -15.74
CA TRP A 225 16.38 -0.26 -16.22
C TRP A 225 15.44 -0.75 -15.11
N MET A 226 15.97 -1.00 -13.90
CA MET A 226 15.18 -1.40 -12.74
C MET A 226 14.14 -0.33 -12.38
N GLY A 227 14.55 0.93 -12.35
CA GLY A 227 13.66 2.07 -12.09
C GLY A 227 12.58 2.21 -13.16
N TYR A 228 12.94 2.01 -14.43
CA TYR A 228 11.98 2.02 -15.53
C TYR A 228 10.90 0.94 -15.36
N ILE A 229 11.29 -0.31 -15.12
CA ILE A 229 10.33 -1.42 -14.94
C ILE A 229 9.46 -1.19 -13.71
N ALA A 230 10.04 -0.77 -12.58
CA ALA A 230 9.31 -0.50 -11.35
C ALA A 230 8.26 0.61 -11.53
N ASN A 231 8.63 1.72 -12.14
CA ASN A 231 7.69 2.81 -12.44
C ASN A 231 6.62 2.39 -13.46
N MET A 232 6.98 1.56 -14.45
CA MET A 232 6.01 1.02 -15.41
C MET A 232 4.94 0.18 -14.69
N VAL A 233 5.35 -0.70 -13.77
CA VAL A 233 4.41 -1.51 -12.96
C VAL A 233 3.48 -0.60 -12.16
N ALA A 234 4.03 0.43 -11.50
CA ALA A 234 3.25 1.39 -10.73
C ALA A 234 2.20 2.12 -11.59
N ILE A 235 2.61 2.65 -12.74
CA ILE A 235 1.70 3.38 -13.64
C ILE A 235 0.64 2.46 -14.26
N VAL A 236 1.01 1.23 -14.63
CA VAL A 236 0.04 0.24 -15.13
C VAL A 236 -1.00 -0.10 -14.07
N ALA A 237 -0.60 -0.22 -12.80
CA ALA A 237 -1.54 -0.45 -11.69
C ALA A 237 -2.46 0.76 -11.42
N LEU A 238 -1.99 1.98 -11.70
CA LEU A 238 -2.80 3.20 -11.57
C LEU A 238 -3.89 3.33 -12.64
N ILE A 239 -3.79 2.62 -13.78
CA ILE A 239 -4.82 2.70 -14.85
C ILE A 239 -6.18 2.20 -14.35
N PRO A 240 -6.33 0.99 -13.76
CA PRO A 240 -7.61 0.52 -13.24
C PRO A 240 -8.00 1.14 -11.88
N LEU A 241 -7.08 1.79 -11.18
CA LEU A 241 -7.30 2.29 -9.82
C LEU A 241 -8.45 3.30 -9.71
N PRO A 242 -8.63 4.30 -10.61
CA PRO A 242 -9.76 5.22 -10.56
C PRO A 242 -11.12 4.52 -10.75
N PHE A 243 -11.17 3.47 -11.57
CA PHE A 243 -12.41 2.67 -11.75
C PHE A 243 -12.74 1.89 -10.49
N ALA A 244 -11.73 1.30 -9.84
CA ALA A 244 -11.89 0.66 -8.54
C ALA A 244 -12.29 1.66 -7.45
N GLY A 245 -11.74 2.89 -7.48
CA GLY A 245 -12.12 4.00 -6.61
C GLY A 245 -13.56 4.46 -6.82
N TYR A 246 -14.01 4.55 -8.08
CA TYR A 246 -15.40 4.85 -8.40
C TYR A 246 -16.34 3.75 -7.90
N TYR A 247 -15.98 2.48 -8.10
CA TYR A 247 -16.75 1.35 -7.59
C TYR A 247 -16.87 1.41 -6.06
N LEU A 248 -15.77 1.60 -5.35
CA LEU A 248 -15.77 1.77 -3.90
C LEU A 248 -16.65 2.96 -3.46
N GLY A 249 -16.48 4.12 -4.09
CA GLY A 249 -17.27 5.32 -3.80
C GLY A 249 -18.76 5.08 -3.99
N ARG A 250 -19.18 4.42 -5.06
CA ARG A 250 -20.57 4.06 -5.32
C ARG A 250 -21.15 3.20 -4.19
N GLU A 251 -20.42 2.18 -3.74
CA GLU A 251 -20.90 1.30 -2.67
C GLU A 251 -20.95 2.04 -1.31
N VAL A 252 -20.02 2.96 -1.05
CA VAL A 252 -20.07 3.82 0.14
C VAL A 252 -21.33 4.70 0.12
N TYR A 253 -21.59 5.40 -1.00
CA TYR A 253 -22.77 6.24 -1.14
C TYR A 253 -24.09 5.45 -1.06
N SER A 254 -24.12 4.24 -1.62
CA SER A 254 -25.31 3.39 -1.55
C SER A 254 -25.62 2.90 -0.13
N ASN A 255 -24.58 2.73 0.68
CA ASN A 255 -24.72 2.34 2.09
C ASN A 255 -25.08 3.53 2.98
N SER A 256 -24.44 4.68 2.79
CA SER A 256 -24.70 5.92 3.53
C SER A 256 -24.29 7.15 2.71
N ALA A 257 -25.31 7.91 2.27
CA ALA A 257 -25.06 9.16 1.56
C ALA A 257 -24.34 10.20 2.45
N VAL A 258 -24.62 10.21 3.75
CA VAL A 258 -23.95 11.11 4.72
C VAL A 258 -22.44 10.77 4.80
N MET A 259 -22.11 9.48 4.94
CA MET A 259 -20.72 9.04 4.97
C MET A 259 -20.00 9.35 3.65
N GLY A 260 -20.67 9.12 2.51
CA GLY A 260 -20.13 9.45 1.20
C GLY A 260 -19.84 10.95 1.05
N ASN A 261 -20.76 11.80 1.46
CA ASN A 261 -20.59 13.25 1.43
C ASN A 261 -19.45 13.72 2.35
N ASN A 262 -19.37 13.21 3.58
CA ASN A 262 -18.30 13.56 4.51
C ASN A 262 -16.94 13.12 4.00
N MET A 263 -16.85 11.96 3.31
CA MET A 263 -15.60 11.47 2.75
C MET A 263 -15.13 12.31 1.55
N MET A 264 -16.05 12.82 0.73
CA MET A 264 -15.73 13.51 -0.54
C MET A 264 -15.72 15.03 -0.43
N GLY A 265 -16.29 15.59 0.61
CA GLY A 265 -16.42 17.03 0.84
C GLY A 265 -16.30 17.39 2.33
N GLY A 266 -16.63 18.62 2.69
CA GLY A 266 -16.60 19.08 4.08
C GLY A 266 -15.20 19.05 4.69
N ASP A 267 -15.10 18.68 5.94
CA ASP A 267 -13.85 18.73 6.73
C ASP A 267 -12.74 17.82 6.19
N PHE A 268 -13.09 16.75 5.48
CA PHE A 268 -12.11 15.84 4.88
C PHE A 268 -11.64 16.25 3.48
N SER A 269 -12.15 17.35 2.90
CA SER A 269 -11.75 17.81 1.56
C SER A 269 -10.25 18.10 1.43
N TRP A 270 -9.59 18.51 2.52
CA TRP A 270 -8.14 18.69 2.57
C TRP A 270 -7.34 17.45 2.20
N THR A 271 -7.82 16.27 2.57
CA THR A 271 -7.16 15.00 2.24
C THR A 271 -7.10 14.77 0.73
N PHE A 272 -8.13 15.20 0.00
CA PHE A 272 -8.17 15.13 -1.45
C PHE A 272 -7.21 16.12 -2.14
N ILE A 273 -7.01 17.30 -1.57
CA ILE A 273 -6.01 18.25 -2.07
C ILE A 273 -4.61 17.64 -1.92
N ILE A 274 -4.28 17.13 -0.73
CA ILE A 274 -3.00 16.48 -0.46
C ILE A 274 -2.80 15.29 -1.41
N GLN A 275 -3.82 14.45 -1.57
CA GLN A 275 -3.79 13.32 -2.49
C GLN A 275 -3.55 13.78 -3.94
N ALA A 276 -4.28 14.79 -4.41
CA ALA A 276 -4.11 15.31 -5.77
C ALA A 276 -2.70 15.87 -6.00
N MET A 277 -2.14 16.58 -5.02
CA MET A 277 -0.77 17.10 -5.09
C MET A 277 0.26 15.96 -5.12
N LEU A 278 0.14 14.96 -4.26
CA LEU A 278 1.08 13.84 -4.19
C LEU A 278 1.00 12.95 -5.44
N VAL A 279 -0.20 12.53 -5.82
CA VAL A 279 -0.41 11.70 -7.02
C VAL A 279 -0.06 12.48 -8.29
N GLY A 280 -0.42 13.75 -8.36
CA GLY A 280 -0.02 14.63 -9.45
C GLY A 280 1.50 14.72 -9.60
N SER A 281 2.22 14.87 -8.50
CA SER A 281 3.68 14.89 -8.48
C SER A 281 4.28 13.58 -9.01
N ILE A 282 3.70 12.43 -8.68
CA ILE A 282 4.13 11.13 -9.22
C ILE A 282 4.07 11.13 -10.75
N PHE A 283 2.98 11.58 -11.33
CA PHE A 283 2.82 11.62 -12.78
C PHE A 283 3.77 12.61 -13.46
N LEU A 284 3.94 13.81 -12.89
CA LEU A 284 4.86 14.81 -13.43
C LEU A 284 6.31 14.34 -13.39
N ILE A 285 6.74 13.77 -12.26
CA ILE A 285 8.09 13.23 -12.08
C ILE A 285 8.32 12.02 -13.00
N SER A 286 7.34 11.12 -13.12
CA SER A 286 7.44 9.96 -14.03
C SER A 286 7.59 10.39 -15.49
N ASN A 287 6.80 11.36 -15.94
CA ASN A 287 6.95 11.91 -17.31
C ASN A 287 8.30 12.57 -17.51
N TYR A 288 8.75 13.38 -16.55
CA TYR A 288 10.06 14.04 -16.63
C TYR A 288 11.21 13.02 -16.69
N TYR A 289 11.15 11.97 -15.87
CA TYR A 289 12.13 10.88 -15.90
C TYR A 289 12.21 10.21 -17.28
N LEU A 290 11.07 9.87 -17.87
CA LEU A 290 11.01 9.25 -19.19
C LEU A 290 11.52 10.19 -20.29
N TRP A 291 11.13 11.46 -20.27
CA TRP A 291 11.58 12.45 -21.27
C TRP A 291 13.09 12.71 -21.14
N SER A 292 13.59 12.85 -19.91
CA SER A 292 15.03 12.98 -19.66
C SER A 292 15.80 11.72 -20.10
N GLY A 293 15.23 10.52 -19.90
CA GLY A 293 15.77 9.27 -20.42
C GLY A 293 15.86 9.25 -21.95
N MET A 294 14.82 9.72 -22.64
CA MET A 294 14.79 9.79 -24.10
C MET A 294 15.87 10.70 -24.70
N THR A 295 16.25 11.79 -24.01
CA THR A 295 17.32 12.68 -24.50
C THR A 295 18.69 12.02 -24.59
N ARG A 296 18.88 10.89 -23.90
CA ARG A 296 20.11 10.12 -23.86
C ARG A 296 20.17 8.98 -24.89
N ILE A 297 19.08 8.75 -25.61
CA ILE A 297 18.92 7.63 -26.54
C ILE A 297 19.06 8.12 -27.98
N PRO A 298 20.13 7.74 -28.71
CA PRO A 298 20.28 8.11 -30.11
C PRO A 298 19.09 7.62 -30.96
N GLY A 299 18.54 8.51 -31.79
CA GLY A 299 17.38 8.22 -32.66
C GLY A 299 16.02 8.31 -31.96
N ALA A 300 15.98 8.68 -30.68
CA ALA A 300 14.71 8.96 -29.97
C ALA A 300 14.15 10.35 -30.27
N GLU A 301 14.92 11.25 -30.94
CA GLU A 301 14.55 12.63 -31.26
C GLU A 301 13.24 12.70 -32.04
N ARG A 302 12.99 11.71 -32.90
CA ARG A 302 11.73 11.61 -33.68
C ARG A 302 10.48 11.55 -32.81
N TYR A 303 10.61 11.15 -31.53
CA TYR A 303 9.50 11.06 -30.60
C TYR A 303 9.27 12.32 -29.79
N TYR A 304 10.21 13.27 -29.74
CA TYR A 304 10.11 14.53 -28.98
C TYR A 304 8.91 15.36 -29.38
N LYS A 305 8.50 15.30 -30.64
CA LYS A 305 7.33 16.03 -31.14
C LYS A 305 6.03 15.67 -30.39
N TYR A 306 5.96 14.48 -29.79
CA TYR A 306 4.77 14.03 -29.06
C TYR A 306 4.74 14.52 -27.62
N ILE A 307 5.90 14.88 -27.03
CA ILE A 307 6.01 15.35 -25.64
C ILE A 307 5.16 16.60 -25.41
N LYS A 308 5.15 17.54 -26.37
CA LYS A 308 4.34 18.77 -26.26
C LYS A 308 2.83 18.49 -26.13
N TYR A 309 2.32 17.45 -26.81
CA TYR A 309 0.91 17.07 -26.71
C TYR A 309 0.59 16.42 -25.39
N ILE A 310 1.51 15.58 -24.89
CA ILE A 310 1.40 14.96 -23.56
C ILE A 310 1.43 16.06 -22.48
N LEU A 311 2.35 17.00 -22.58
CA LEU A 311 2.44 18.13 -21.65
C LEU A 311 1.16 18.97 -21.66
N PHE A 312 0.62 19.28 -22.84
CA PHE A 312 -0.64 20.00 -22.97
C PHE A 312 -1.80 19.22 -22.30
N ALA A 313 -1.91 17.92 -22.56
CA ALA A 313 -2.94 17.07 -21.95
C ALA A 313 -2.79 17.04 -20.42
N LEU A 314 -1.56 16.94 -19.89
CA LEU A 314 -1.30 16.97 -18.45
C LEU A 314 -1.70 18.32 -17.83
N VAL A 315 -1.26 19.43 -18.39
CA VAL A 315 -1.57 20.78 -17.88
C VAL A 315 -3.08 21.01 -17.86
N LEU A 316 -3.77 20.70 -18.94
CA LEU A 316 -5.23 20.82 -19.01
C LEU A 316 -5.93 19.93 -17.97
N SER A 317 -5.48 18.71 -17.86
CA SER A 317 -6.04 17.74 -16.90
C SER A 317 -5.82 18.19 -15.46
N PHE A 318 -4.64 18.69 -15.11
CA PHE A 318 -4.38 19.24 -13.78
C PHE A 318 -5.22 20.49 -13.50
N ALA A 319 -5.40 21.37 -14.46
CA ALA A 319 -6.25 22.55 -14.30
C ALA A 319 -7.72 22.17 -13.96
N ILE A 320 -8.22 21.07 -14.53
CA ILE A 320 -9.57 20.58 -14.24
C ILE A 320 -9.59 19.80 -12.89
N TRP A 321 -8.58 18.98 -12.61
CA TRP A 321 -8.53 18.16 -11.40
C TRP A 321 -8.40 18.99 -10.13
N LEU A 322 -7.58 20.04 -10.14
CA LEU A 322 -7.31 20.94 -9.01
C LEU A 322 -8.35 22.07 -8.88
N THR A 323 -9.56 21.86 -9.34
CA THR A 323 -10.65 22.85 -9.21
C THR A 323 -11.16 22.98 -7.77
N PRO A 324 -11.92 24.06 -7.46
CA PRO A 324 -12.38 24.41 -6.11
C PRO A 324 -13.08 23.32 -5.31
N HIS A 325 -13.62 22.28 -5.95
CA HIS A 325 -14.21 21.15 -5.22
C HIS A 325 -13.24 20.44 -4.28
N ASN A 326 -11.93 20.52 -4.54
CA ASN A 326 -10.91 19.99 -3.64
C ASN A 326 -10.50 20.99 -2.55
N LEU A 327 -11.10 22.19 -2.53
CA LEU A 327 -10.91 23.13 -1.45
C LEU A 327 -11.74 22.71 -0.24
N PRO A 328 -11.26 22.94 0.99
CA PRO A 328 -12.04 22.70 2.18
C PRO A 328 -13.24 23.64 2.21
N LEU A 329 -14.42 23.06 2.10
CA LEU A 329 -15.67 23.76 2.14
C LEU A 329 -16.47 23.28 3.36
N THR A 330 -17.11 24.20 4.05
CA THR A 330 -18.05 23.87 5.11
C THR A 330 -19.30 23.22 4.52
N SER A 331 -20.05 22.47 5.32
CA SER A 331 -21.30 21.87 4.88
C SER A 331 -22.32 22.90 4.37
N GLN A 332 -22.27 24.13 4.90
CA GLN A 332 -23.10 25.24 4.46
C GLN A 332 -22.71 25.70 3.04
N GLU A 333 -21.42 25.92 2.79
CA GLU A 333 -20.90 26.31 1.46
C GLU A 333 -21.21 25.24 0.41
N VAL A 334 -21.07 23.95 0.75
CA VAL A 334 -21.46 22.85 -0.15
C VAL A 334 -22.95 22.90 -0.47
N GLY A 335 -23.81 23.20 0.52
CA GLY A 335 -25.25 23.39 0.33
C GLY A 335 -25.58 24.58 -0.58
N GLU A 336 -24.93 25.72 -0.36
CA GLU A 336 -25.06 26.95 -1.16
C GLU A 336 -24.62 26.75 -2.60
N MET A 337 -23.63 25.89 -2.85
CA MET A 337 -23.17 25.49 -4.19
C MET A 337 -24.05 24.44 -4.87
N GLY A 338 -25.23 24.14 -4.32
CA GLY A 338 -26.16 23.17 -4.88
C GLY A 338 -25.71 21.72 -4.79
N GLY A 339 -24.94 21.37 -3.76
CA GLY A 339 -24.44 20.02 -3.52
C GLY A 339 -23.36 19.58 -4.49
N SER A 340 -22.66 20.51 -5.14
CA SER A 340 -21.52 20.28 -6.06
C SER A 340 -21.79 19.22 -7.15
N GLN A 341 -22.99 19.19 -7.71
CA GLN A 341 -23.38 18.22 -8.72
C GLN A 341 -22.63 18.39 -10.05
N TYR A 342 -22.25 19.63 -10.38
CA TYR A 342 -21.59 19.97 -11.63
C TYR A 342 -20.20 20.55 -11.42
N HIS A 343 -19.29 20.27 -12.37
CA HIS A 343 -17.94 20.81 -12.34
C HIS A 343 -17.97 22.33 -12.60
N PRO A 344 -17.28 23.18 -11.79
CA PRO A 344 -17.37 24.64 -11.92
C PRO A 344 -16.98 25.16 -13.31
N THR A 345 -15.97 24.55 -13.94
CA THR A 345 -15.47 24.94 -15.27
C THR A 345 -16.18 24.19 -16.40
N LEU A 346 -16.37 22.86 -16.22
CA LEU A 346 -17.03 21.98 -17.20
C LEU A 346 -18.52 21.80 -16.82
N LYS A 347 -19.29 22.85 -16.89
CA LYS A 347 -20.68 22.93 -16.44
C LYS A 347 -21.61 21.85 -17.01
N PHE A 348 -21.22 21.21 -18.12
CA PHE A 348 -21.97 20.13 -18.77
C PHE A 348 -21.67 18.74 -18.20
N MET A 349 -20.66 18.62 -17.35
CA MET A 349 -20.27 17.36 -16.71
C MET A 349 -20.47 17.44 -15.20
N GLY A 350 -20.92 16.32 -14.61
CA GLY A 350 -20.87 16.16 -13.17
C GLY A 350 -19.44 16.26 -12.64
N LEU A 351 -19.29 16.68 -11.39
CA LEU A 351 -17.99 16.97 -10.80
C LEU A 351 -17.08 15.72 -10.76
N MET A 352 -17.57 14.61 -10.20
CA MET A 352 -16.78 13.37 -10.12
C MET A 352 -16.50 12.74 -11.49
N PRO A 353 -17.47 12.65 -12.43
CA PRO A 353 -17.18 12.24 -13.80
C PRO A 353 -16.10 13.08 -14.49
N ALA A 354 -16.12 14.41 -14.33
CA ALA A 354 -15.13 15.29 -14.90
C ALA A 354 -13.73 15.00 -14.33
N LYS A 355 -13.60 14.86 -13.00
CA LYS A 355 -12.33 14.54 -12.34
C LYS A 355 -11.81 13.16 -12.69
N ASN A 356 -12.67 12.15 -12.73
CA ASN A 356 -12.28 10.80 -13.16
C ASN A 356 -11.79 10.78 -14.61
N ALA A 357 -12.46 11.50 -15.51
CA ALA A 357 -12.06 11.60 -16.91
C ALA A 357 -10.64 12.18 -17.05
N VAL A 358 -10.34 13.28 -16.35
CA VAL A 358 -9.02 13.92 -16.44
C VAL A 358 -7.94 13.13 -15.71
N VAL A 359 -8.23 12.46 -14.59
CA VAL A 359 -7.28 11.54 -13.94
C VAL A 359 -6.92 10.39 -14.88
N ASN A 360 -7.91 9.79 -15.55
CA ASN A 360 -7.64 8.77 -16.56
C ASN A 360 -6.81 9.33 -17.72
N LEU A 361 -7.05 10.55 -18.16
CA LEU A 361 -6.26 11.19 -19.21
C LEU A 361 -4.80 11.41 -18.76
N ILE A 362 -4.56 11.81 -17.51
CA ILE A 362 -3.21 11.91 -16.92
C ILE A 362 -2.50 10.56 -16.95
N ILE A 363 -3.17 9.51 -16.46
CA ILE A 363 -2.63 8.15 -16.42
C ILE A 363 -2.30 7.65 -17.81
N LEU A 364 -3.23 7.75 -18.76
CA LEU A 364 -3.05 7.30 -20.14
C LEU A 364 -1.95 8.11 -20.86
N SER A 365 -1.88 9.41 -20.63
CA SER A 365 -0.82 10.27 -21.18
C SER A 365 0.55 9.86 -20.64
N THR A 366 0.64 9.54 -19.35
CA THR A 366 1.89 9.05 -18.73
C THR A 366 2.26 7.66 -19.27
N PHE A 367 1.29 6.76 -19.40
CA PHE A 367 1.51 5.47 -20.01
C PHE A 367 1.97 5.59 -21.47
N PHE A 368 1.44 6.55 -22.21
CA PHE A 368 1.91 6.85 -23.56
C PHE A 368 3.37 7.31 -23.58
N SER A 369 3.81 8.11 -22.60
CA SER A 369 5.23 8.46 -22.42
C SER A 369 6.10 7.22 -22.22
N PHE A 370 5.66 6.22 -21.45
CA PHE A 370 6.36 4.94 -21.34
C PHE A 370 6.47 4.19 -22.67
N LEU A 371 5.42 4.17 -23.46
CA LEU A 371 5.44 3.54 -24.78
C LEU A 371 6.42 4.25 -25.73
N LEU A 372 6.47 5.59 -25.71
CA LEU A 372 7.44 6.37 -26.50
C LEU A 372 8.87 6.05 -26.05
N TYR A 373 9.14 6.04 -24.76
CA TYR A 373 10.44 5.69 -24.20
C TYR A 373 10.87 4.28 -24.64
N ARG A 374 10.00 3.29 -24.45
CA ARG A 374 10.26 1.91 -24.87
C ARG A 374 10.54 1.79 -26.38
N ARG A 375 9.78 2.52 -27.19
CA ARG A 375 9.95 2.50 -28.65
C ARG A 375 11.23 3.19 -29.09
N GLY A 376 11.66 4.24 -28.39
CA GLY A 376 12.94 4.91 -28.58
C GLY A 376 14.11 4.02 -28.19
N ASN A 377 14.01 3.39 -27.04
CA ASN A 377 15.11 2.59 -26.46
C ASN A 377 15.39 1.24 -27.17
N LYS A 378 14.41 0.64 -27.82
CA LYS A 378 14.56 -0.66 -28.52
C LYS A 378 15.35 -1.72 -27.76
N SER A 379 15.27 -1.74 -26.45
CA SER A 379 15.99 -2.66 -25.56
C SER A 379 17.52 -2.57 -25.59
N THR A 380 18.09 -1.51 -26.14
CA THR A 380 19.54 -1.26 -26.07
C THR A 380 19.88 -0.63 -24.72
N VAL A 381 20.84 -1.21 -24.03
CA VAL A 381 21.44 -0.59 -22.82
C VAL A 381 22.26 0.60 -23.32
N VAL A 382 21.82 1.81 -23.00
CA VAL A 382 22.54 3.03 -23.36
C VAL A 382 23.35 3.47 -22.15
N PRO A 383 24.71 3.57 -22.26
CA PRO A 383 25.54 4.07 -21.18
C PRO A 383 25.10 5.49 -20.80
N ILE A 384 24.89 5.71 -19.52
CA ILE A 384 24.51 7.03 -19.02
C ILE A 384 25.77 7.85 -18.83
N THR A 385 26.03 8.76 -19.76
CA THR A 385 27.25 9.59 -19.76
C THR A 385 27.09 10.90 -18.99
N SER A 386 25.84 11.38 -18.82
CA SER A 386 25.58 12.61 -18.05
C SER A 386 24.35 12.42 -17.16
N GLN A 387 24.47 12.80 -15.90
CA GLN A 387 23.35 12.92 -14.98
C GLN A 387 22.83 14.35 -15.02
N GLY A 388 21.55 14.56 -15.31
CA GLY A 388 20.92 15.84 -15.06
C GLY A 388 20.98 16.17 -13.56
N ARG A 389 21.18 17.44 -13.19
CA ARG A 389 21.20 17.88 -11.80
C ARG A 389 19.81 17.81 -11.12
N ALA A 390 18.75 17.84 -11.91
CA ALA A 390 17.40 17.88 -11.41
C ALA A 390 17.01 16.66 -10.51
N PRO A 391 17.31 15.39 -10.86
CA PRO A 391 17.03 14.25 -9.97
C PRO A 391 17.80 14.31 -8.66
N LEU A 392 19.05 14.83 -8.68
CA LEU A 392 19.89 14.98 -7.48
C LEU A 392 19.30 16.00 -6.49
N ILE A 393 18.49 16.93 -6.97
CA ILE A 393 17.81 17.94 -6.16
C ILE A 393 16.41 17.46 -5.78
N ALA A 394 15.67 16.90 -6.74
CA ALA A 394 14.27 16.52 -6.56
C ALA A 394 14.07 15.41 -5.52
N ILE A 395 14.97 14.40 -5.48
CA ILE A 395 14.85 13.28 -4.52
C ILE A 395 15.06 13.74 -3.08
N PRO A 396 16.14 14.50 -2.74
CA PRO A 396 16.28 15.07 -1.40
C PRO A 396 15.14 16.01 -1.02
N LEU A 397 14.66 16.84 -1.94
CA LEU A 397 13.52 17.73 -1.67
C LEU A 397 12.23 16.94 -1.37
N ALA A 398 11.95 15.89 -2.13
CA ALA A 398 10.81 15.02 -1.85
C ALA A 398 10.93 14.32 -0.49
N GLY A 399 12.14 13.86 -0.14
CA GLY A 399 12.44 13.28 1.17
C GLY A 399 12.24 14.30 2.30
N LEU A 400 12.74 15.53 2.14
CA LEU A 400 12.55 16.61 3.11
C LEU A 400 11.08 17.01 3.24
N ALA A 401 10.33 17.07 2.15
CA ALA A 401 8.89 17.33 2.18
C ALA A 401 8.13 16.25 2.95
N ALA A 402 8.46 14.97 2.74
CA ALA A 402 7.87 13.86 3.50
C ALA A 402 8.20 13.96 5.00
N ILE A 403 9.44 14.27 5.35
CA ILE A 403 9.86 14.47 6.75
C ILE A 403 9.15 15.68 7.35
N ALA A 404 9.00 16.76 6.61
CA ALA A 404 8.29 17.97 7.07
C ALA A 404 6.80 17.68 7.36
N LEU A 405 6.12 16.91 6.49
CA LEU A 405 4.73 16.50 6.71
C LEU A 405 4.58 15.65 7.97
N VAL A 406 5.46 14.66 8.17
CA VAL A 406 5.46 13.83 9.39
C VAL A 406 5.79 14.67 10.62
N GLY A 407 6.76 15.59 10.52
CA GLY A 407 7.14 16.52 11.57
C GLY A 407 6.00 17.48 11.97
N GLN A 408 5.26 17.97 10.97
CA GLN A 408 4.08 18.80 11.22
C GLN A 408 2.98 18.03 11.96
N TYR A 409 2.73 16.78 11.57
CA TYR A 409 1.78 15.92 12.29
C TYR A 409 2.25 15.61 13.71
N ALA A 410 3.54 15.35 13.90
CA ALA A 410 4.13 15.19 15.23
C ALA A 410 3.94 16.44 16.10
N TRP A 411 4.18 17.62 15.52
CA TRP A 411 3.96 18.90 16.19
C TRP A 411 2.50 19.09 16.60
N TYR A 412 1.58 18.81 15.69
CA TYR A 412 0.15 18.82 15.98
C TYR A 412 -0.20 17.94 17.20
N LEU A 413 0.33 16.72 17.26
CA LEU A 413 0.09 15.84 18.41
C LEU A 413 0.67 16.36 19.74
N LEU A 414 1.71 17.19 19.69
CA LEU A 414 2.31 17.81 20.89
C LEU A 414 1.49 18.99 21.39
N GLU A 415 0.85 19.73 20.50
CA GLU A 415 0.02 20.90 20.82
C GLU A 415 -1.44 20.54 21.07
N LEU A 416 -1.86 19.30 20.74
CA LEU A 416 -3.25 18.87 20.85
C LEU A 416 -3.76 19.04 22.30
N ASP A 417 -4.87 19.77 22.45
CA ASP A 417 -5.60 19.82 23.70
C ASP A 417 -6.59 18.64 23.75
N PRO A 418 -6.47 17.73 24.75
CA PRO A 418 -7.39 16.63 24.91
C PRO A 418 -8.85 17.07 25.08
N ALA A 419 -9.08 18.28 25.61
CA ALA A 419 -10.42 18.82 25.76
C ALA A 419 -11.11 19.09 24.42
N GLU A 420 -10.38 19.44 23.37
CA GLU A 420 -10.94 19.63 22.02
C GLU A 420 -11.46 18.33 21.40
N LEU A 421 -10.93 17.17 21.85
CA LEU A 421 -11.33 15.86 21.37
C LEU A 421 -12.24 15.10 22.35
N ASP A 422 -12.72 15.76 23.38
CA ASP A 422 -13.55 15.12 24.42
C ASP A 422 -12.86 13.90 25.08
N LEU A 423 -11.54 13.94 25.17
CA LEU A 423 -10.72 12.85 25.70
C LEU A 423 -10.35 13.12 27.17
N PRO A 424 -10.25 12.07 27.99
CA PRO A 424 -9.77 12.20 29.36
C PRO A 424 -8.38 12.83 29.41
N ALA A 425 -8.18 13.77 30.33
CA ALA A 425 -6.93 14.54 30.48
C ALA A 425 -5.69 13.65 30.72
N ASP A 426 -5.87 12.46 31.30
CA ASP A 426 -4.83 11.47 31.53
C ASP A 426 -4.30 10.84 30.22
N ARG A 427 -4.98 11.03 29.10
CA ARG A 427 -4.54 10.55 27.79
C ARG A 427 -3.66 11.52 27.02
N ALA A 428 -3.58 12.77 27.41
CA ALA A 428 -2.76 13.80 26.75
C ALA A 428 -1.28 13.39 26.62
N HIS A 429 -0.72 12.78 27.67
CA HIS A 429 0.67 12.37 27.67
C HIS A 429 0.98 11.28 26.63
N TYR A 430 0.01 10.44 26.23
CA TYR A 430 0.20 9.45 25.18
C TYR A 430 0.36 10.11 23.81
N PHE A 431 -0.48 11.08 23.48
CA PHE A 431 -0.35 11.84 22.24
C PHE A 431 0.99 12.56 22.17
N ARG A 432 1.42 13.21 23.27
CA ARG A 432 2.73 13.86 23.36
C ARG A 432 3.86 12.85 23.19
N THR A 433 3.77 11.66 23.80
CA THR A 433 4.77 10.60 23.62
C THR A 433 4.88 10.17 22.16
N VAL A 434 3.75 9.96 21.49
CA VAL A 434 3.74 9.64 20.03
C VAL A 434 4.35 10.79 19.24
N GLY A 435 4.00 12.04 19.52
CA GLY A 435 4.58 13.21 18.87
C GLY A 435 6.10 13.27 19.01
N TYR A 436 6.65 13.07 20.21
CA TYR A 436 8.09 13.01 20.44
C TYR A 436 8.77 11.87 19.69
N LEU A 437 8.15 10.67 19.68
CA LEU A 437 8.68 9.52 18.92
C LEU A 437 8.71 9.76 17.42
N LEU A 438 7.69 10.41 16.87
CA LEU A 438 7.66 10.79 15.46
C LEU A 438 8.76 11.81 15.12
N LEU A 439 8.98 12.83 15.97
CA LEU A 439 10.07 13.78 15.78
C LEU A 439 11.43 13.10 15.85
N PHE A 440 11.61 12.18 16.79
CA PHE A 440 12.83 11.41 16.93
C PHE A 440 13.07 10.52 15.67
N ASN A 441 12.04 9.87 15.13
CA ASN A 441 12.14 9.10 13.90
C ASN A 441 12.46 9.99 12.69
N CYS A 442 11.90 11.20 12.61
CA CYS A 442 12.25 12.17 11.57
C CYS A 442 13.74 12.54 11.62
N ALA A 443 14.25 12.86 12.83
CA ALA A 443 15.68 13.17 13.01
C ALA A 443 16.57 12.00 12.60
N THR A 444 16.21 10.78 13.00
CA THR A 444 16.93 9.55 12.64
C THR A 444 16.90 9.30 11.12
N ALA A 445 15.77 9.55 10.46
CA ALA A 445 15.65 9.43 9.01
C ALA A 445 16.63 10.37 8.29
N VAL A 446 16.73 11.63 8.74
CA VAL A 446 17.69 12.58 8.17
C VAL A 446 19.14 12.07 8.32
N VAL A 447 19.53 11.64 9.52
CA VAL A 447 20.88 11.10 9.76
C VAL A 447 21.13 9.86 8.90
N THR A 448 20.16 8.96 8.79
CA THR A 448 20.24 7.75 7.97
C THR A 448 20.48 8.08 6.49
N VAL A 449 19.74 9.05 5.95
CA VAL A 449 19.91 9.53 4.58
C VAL A 449 21.32 10.13 4.37
N VAL A 450 21.79 10.96 5.29
CA VAL A 450 23.15 11.55 5.21
C VAL A 450 24.22 10.46 5.22
N LEU A 451 24.13 9.45 6.09
CA LEU A 451 25.05 8.34 6.15
C LEU A 451 25.02 7.49 4.87
N ALA A 452 23.81 7.25 4.33
CA ALA A 452 23.64 6.51 3.08
C ALA A 452 24.30 7.26 1.90
N LEU A 453 24.12 8.58 1.82
CA LEU A 453 24.74 9.43 0.79
C LEU A 453 26.27 9.46 0.90
N ARG A 454 26.83 9.24 2.10
CA ARG A 454 28.26 9.11 2.35
C ARG A 454 28.82 7.70 2.12
N ASN A 455 28.06 6.80 1.48
CA ASN A 455 28.42 5.39 1.29
C ASN A 455 28.60 4.58 2.60
N MET A 456 28.04 5.03 3.69
CA MET A 456 28.03 4.34 4.98
C MET A 456 26.76 3.50 5.18
N GLY A 457 26.32 2.81 4.13
CA GLY A 457 25.01 2.15 4.08
C GLY A 457 24.77 1.12 5.19
N LYS A 458 25.82 0.35 5.58
CA LYS A 458 25.68 -0.63 6.69
C LYS A 458 25.46 0.08 8.03
N LEU A 459 26.16 1.20 8.27
CA LEU A 459 25.98 1.98 9.49
C LEU A 459 24.62 2.68 9.50
N ALA A 460 24.19 3.22 8.36
CA ALA A 460 22.87 3.83 8.21
C ALA A 460 21.75 2.81 8.47
N GLN A 461 21.86 1.61 7.93
CA GLN A 461 20.89 0.52 8.16
C GLN A 461 20.89 0.08 9.63
N GLY A 462 22.06 -0.12 10.23
CA GLY A 462 22.17 -0.49 11.64
C GLY A 462 21.60 0.58 12.57
N LEU A 463 21.90 1.86 12.30
CA LEU A 463 21.35 2.98 13.06
C LEU A 463 19.82 3.02 12.94
N TYR A 464 19.28 2.92 11.72
CA TYR A 464 17.83 2.92 11.50
C TYR A 464 17.13 1.79 12.27
N LEU A 465 17.65 0.56 12.20
CA LEU A 465 17.10 -0.59 12.92
C LEU A 465 17.17 -0.38 14.43
N ALA A 466 18.33 0.08 14.96
CA ALA A 466 18.48 0.35 16.40
C ALA A 466 17.50 1.42 16.88
N MET A 467 17.33 2.49 16.12
CA MET A 467 16.41 3.58 16.49
C MET A 467 14.95 3.16 16.41
N THR A 468 14.58 2.37 15.39
CA THR A 468 13.24 1.78 15.31
C THR A 468 12.98 0.87 16.53
N ALA A 469 13.92 0.01 16.88
CA ALA A 469 13.82 -0.88 18.04
C ALA A 469 13.66 -0.10 19.36
N ILE A 470 14.46 0.96 19.55
CA ILE A 470 14.37 1.83 20.75
C ILE A 470 13.01 2.52 20.79
N SER A 471 12.56 3.11 19.68
CA SER A 471 11.24 3.79 19.62
C SER A 471 10.10 2.83 19.94
N VAL A 472 10.13 1.63 19.37
CA VAL A 472 9.13 0.59 19.63
C VAL A 472 9.19 0.12 21.10
N ALA A 473 10.37 -0.09 21.66
CA ALA A 473 10.53 -0.52 23.05
C ALA A 473 10.01 0.54 24.05
N ILE A 474 10.31 1.82 23.81
CA ILE A 474 9.80 2.92 24.64
C ILE A 474 8.26 2.98 24.52
N PHE A 475 7.74 2.92 23.31
CA PHE A 475 6.31 2.96 23.07
C PHE A 475 5.60 1.78 23.75
N LEU A 476 6.08 0.56 23.55
CA LEU A 476 5.52 -0.63 24.19
C LEU A 476 5.64 -0.57 25.72
N GLY A 477 6.74 -0.05 26.26
CA GLY A 477 6.92 0.14 27.69
C GLY A 477 5.86 1.07 28.29
N VAL A 478 5.62 2.21 27.64
CA VAL A 478 4.62 3.19 28.09
C VAL A 478 3.19 2.64 27.93
N TYR A 479 2.85 2.16 26.75
CA TYR A 479 1.47 1.71 26.47
C TYR A 479 1.18 0.32 27.04
N GLY A 480 2.17 -0.58 27.06
CA GLY A 480 2.05 -1.90 27.68
C GLY A 480 1.74 -1.80 29.17
N PHE A 481 2.36 -0.84 29.88
CA PHE A 481 2.06 -0.57 31.29
C PHE A 481 0.60 -0.17 31.48
N VAL A 482 0.09 0.77 30.68
CA VAL A 482 -1.31 1.23 30.75
C VAL A 482 -2.30 0.11 30.42
N VAL A 483 -2.00 -0.69 29.37
CA VAL A 483 -2.82 -1.87 29.01
C VAL A 483 -2.83 -2.89 30.14
N MET A 484 -1.70 -3.14 30.80
CA MET A 484 -1.61 -4.07 31.92
C MET A 484 -2.36 -3.58 33.16
N GLU A 485 -2.42 -2.28 33.40
CA GLU A 485 -3.11 -1.69 34.53
C GLU A 485 -4.65 -1.72 34.38
N LYS A 486 -5.15 -1.45 33.16
CA LYS A 486 -6.58 -1.24 32.92
C LYS A 486 -7.26 -2.34 32.07
N ALA A 487 -6.52 -3.29 31.52
CA ALA A 487 -7.04 -4.28 30.60
C ALA A 487 -7.47 -5.60 31.27
N SER A 488 -8.42 -6.28 30.62
CA SER A 488 -8.82 -7.65 30.98
C SER A 488 -7.65 -8.63 30.88
N PRO A 489 -7.68 -9.78 31.61
CA PRO A 489 -6.63 -10.81 31.50
C PRO A 489 -6.35 -11.29 30.07
N PHE A 490 -7.38 -11.31 29.22
CA PHE A 490 -7.25 -11.67 27.81
C PHE A 490 -6.36 -10.67 27.06
N LEU A 491 -6.62 -9.37 27.20
CA LEU A 491 -5.83 -8.31 26.54
C LEU A 491 -4.39 -8.28 27.04
N ARG A 492 -4.14 -8.58 28.33
CA ARG A 492 -2.78 -8.74 28.87
C ARG A 492 -2.01 -9.86 28.17
N ASN A 493 -2.65 -11.00 27.95
CA ASN A 493 -2.02 -12.14 27.27
C ASN A 493 -1.70 -11.84 25.80
N VAL A 494 -2.60 -11.15 25.10
CA VAL A 494 -2.37 -10.70 23.73
C VAL A 494 -1.20 -9.70 23.67
N ALA A 495 -1.15 -8.75 24.60
CA ALA A 495 -0.07 -7.77 24.68
C ALA A 495 1.30 -8.46 24.93
N VAL A 496 1.37 -9.42 25.86
CA VAL A 496 2.60 -10.19 26.12
C VAL A 496 3.02 -11.02 24.92
N ALA A 497 2.07 -11.68 24.23
CA ALA A 497 2.37 -12.48 23.04
C ALA A 497 2.94 -11.62 21.91
N GLN A 498 2.35 -10.43 21.66
CA GLN A 498 2.85 -9.50 20.64
C GLN A 498 4.21 -8.91 21.02
N PHE A 499 4.46 -8.63 22.29
CA PHE A 499 5.77 -8.18 22.78
C PHE A 499 6.86 -9.23 22.54
N LEU A 500 6.58 -10.51 22.84
CA LEU A 500 7.49 -11.61 22.59
C LEU A 500 7.75 -11.81 21.08
N GLN A 501 6.72 -11.66 20.27
CA GLN A 501 6.85 -11.71 18.80
C GLN A 501 7.73 -10.59 18.26
N LEU A 502 7.57 -9.37 18.78
CA LEU A 502 8.43 -8.23 18.45
C LEU A 502 9.90 -8.51 18.80
N ILE A 503 10.18 -8.97 20.02
CA ILE A 503 11.54 -9.33 20.44
C ILE A 503 12.14 -10.37 19.49
N SER A 504 11.36 -11.38 19.12
CA SER A 504 11.79 -12.43 18.17
C SER A 504 12.16 -11.83 16.80
N CYS A 505 11.37 -10.87 16.30
CA CYS A 505 11.67 -10.17 15.03
C CYS A 505 12.91 -9.27 15.11
N LEU A 506 13.25 -8.77 16.31
CA LEU A 506 14.44 -7.92 16.50
C LEU A 506 15.72 -8.74 16.67
N ILE A 507 15.63 -10.00 17.10
CA ILE A 507 16.77 -10.91 17.26
C ILE A 507 17.16 -11.59 15.93
N LEU A 508 16.19 -11.79 15.02
CA LEU A 508 16.40 -12.36 13.68
C LEU A 508 16.87 -11.28 12.70
#